data_a3b70bde93402bdffe91755a074d3d78
#
_entry.id   a3b70bde93402bdffe91755a074d3d78
#
_cell.length_a   1.000
_cell.length_b   1.000
_cell.length_c   1.000
_cell.angle_alpha   90.00
_cell.angle_beta   90.00
_cell.angle_gamma   90.00
#
_symmetry.space_group_name_H-M   'P 1'
#
loop_
_entity.id
_entity.type
_entity.pdbx_description
1 polymer ?
#
loop_
_entity_poly.entity_id
_entity_poly.type
_entity_poly.pdbx_seq_one_letter_code
_entity_poly.pdbx_strand_id
1 'polypeptide(L)'
;AIFSLFRIEVDLTFIAAVLTIVGYSINDTIVTFDRVRENLHKVKVITHTDQIDDIVNRSIRQTMTRSINTVLTVVVVVVSILILGAPTIFNFSLALLIGLLSGVFSSIFIAVPLWGMFKKRQFKKTKNNKLIVHKEKKSNDEKILV
;
A
#
# COMPACT_ATOMS: atom_id res chain seq x y z
N ALA A 1 -1.91 -19.27 -10.28
CA ALA A 1 -0.80 -20.22 -10.14
C ALA A 1 -1.11 -21.34 -9.14
N ILE A 2 -1.40 -21.04 -7.83
CA ILE A 2 -1.64 -22.10 -6.80
C ILE A 2 -2.81 -22.99 -7.18
N PHE A 3 -3.98 -22.45 -7.51
CA PHE A 3 -5.16 -23.21 -7.91
C PHE A 3 -4.95 -24.06 -9.17
N SER A 4 -4.21 -23.52 -10.15
CA SER A 4 -3.82 -24.27 -11.35
C SER A 4 -2.85 -25.41 -11.03
N LEU A 5 -1.92 -25.20 -10.09
CA LEU A 5 -0.95 -26.22 -9.68
C LEU A 5 -1.62 -27.42 -8.99
N PHE A 6 -2.60 -27.13 -8.14
CA PHE A 6 -3.36 -28.15 -7.40
C PHE A 6 -4.60 -28.65 -8.16
N ARG A 7 -4.85 -28.20 -9.41
CA ARG A 7 -6.02 -28.53 -10.23
C ARG A 7 -7.36 -28.33 -9.51
N ILE A 8 -7.46 -27.27 -8.69
CA ILE A 8 -8.68 -26.93 -7.98
C ILE A 8 -9.63 -26.24 -8.97
N GLU A 9 -10.88 -26.66 -9.00
CA GLU A 9 -11.91 -26.10 -9.87
C GLU A 9 -12.17 -24.63 -9.54
N VAL A 10 -12.27 -23.82 -10.61
CA VAL A 10 -12.58 -22.38 -10.50
C VAL A 10 -14.06 -22.22 -10.80
N ASP A 11 -14.82 -22.01 -9.75
CA ASP A 11 -16.26 -21.82 -9.78
C ASP A 11 -16.66 -20.38 -9.37
N LEU A 12 -17.96 -20.12 -9.28
CA LEU A 12 -18.50 -18.84 -8.80
C LEU A 12 -18.03 -18.49 -7.39
N THR A 13 -17.80 -19.48 -6.55
CA THR A 13 -17.33 -19.27 -5.17
C THR A 13 -15.89 -18.76 -5.15
N PHE A 14 -15.05 -19.22 -6.06
CA PHE A 14 -13.71 -18.71 -6.26
C PHE A 14 -13.72 -17.24 -6.68
N ILE A 15 -14.61 -16.85 -7.60
CA ILE A 15 -14.75 -15.44 -8.02
C ILE A 15 -15.16 -14.56 -6.84
N ALA A 16 -16.11 -15.01 -6.01
CA ALA A 16 -16.52 -14.31 -4.81
C ALA A 16 -15.36 -14.17 -3.80
N ALA A 17 -14.53 -15.19 -3.64
CA ALA A 17 -13.31 -15.13 -2.82
C ALA A 17 -12.35 -14.07 -3.33
N VAL A 18 -12.07 -14.04 -4.63
CA VAL A 18 -11.17 -13.05 -5.26
C VAL A 18 -11.67 -11.63 -5.05
N LEU A 19 -12.95 -11.36 -5.25
CA LEU A 19 -13.55 -10.04 -5.01
C LEU A 19 -13.41 -9.62 -3.54
N THR A 20 -13.61 -10.55 -2.62
CA THR A 20 -13.44 -10.31 -1.18
C THR A 20 -11.98 -9.97 -0.84
N ILE A 21 -11.03 -10.73 -1.38
CA ILE A 21 -9.59 -10.48 -1.18
C ILE A 21 -9.19 -9.11 -1.70
N VAL A 22 -9.66 -8.73 -2.89
CA VAL A 22 -9.41 -7.41 -3.48
C VAL A 22 -9.97 -6.31 -2.56
N GLY A 23 -11.19 -6.47 -2.05
CA GLY A 23 -11.79 -5.53 -1.10
C GLY A 23 -10.96 -5.34 0.17
N TYR A 24 -10.50 -6.42 0.78
CA TYR A 24 -9.62 -6.35 1.97
C TYR A 24 -8.27 -5.72 1.65
N SER A 25 -7.65 -6.07 0.53
CA SER A 25 -6.35 -5.51 0.13
C SER A 25 -6.43 -4.01 -0.15
N ILE A 26 -7.49 -3.56 -0.82
CA ILE A 26 -7.73 -2.13 -1.07
C ILE A 26 -7.96 -1.39 0.24
N ASN A 27 -8.79 -1.92 1.14
CA ASN A 27 -9.07 -1.32 2.43
C ASN A 27 -7.79 -1.13 3.27
N ASP A 28 -6.93 -2.14 3.36
CA ASP A 28 -5.65 -2.06 4.07
C ASP A 28 -4.70 -1.03 3.45
N THR A 29 -4.64 -1.00 2.12
CA THR A 29 -3.85 -0.02 1.36
C THR A 29 -4.33 1.42 1.63
N ILE A 30 -5.64 1.67 1.62
CA ILE A 30 -6.23 2.99 1.89
C ILE A 30 -5.86 3.46 3.30
N VAL A 31 -6.02 2.61 4.32
CA VAL A 31 -5.71 2.96 5.72
C VAL A 31 -4.23 3.30 5.88
N THR A 32 -3.35 2.56 5.22
CA THR A 32 -1.90 2.82 5.29
C THR A 32 -1.53 4.13 4.58
N PHE A 33 -2.10 4.40 3.41
CA PHE A 33 -1.87 5.65 2.69
C PHE A 33 -2.47 6.87 3.40
N ASP A 34 -3.61 6.73 4.03
CA ASP A 34 -4.21 7.79 4.83
C ASP A 34 -3.27 8.18 6.00
N ARG A 35 -2.68 7.19 6.66
CA ARG A 35 -1.69 7.43 7.71
C ARG A 35 -0.41 8.09 7.19
N VAL A 36 0.08 7.68 6.03
CA VAL A 36 1.22 8.33 5.39
C VAL A 36 0.88 9.79 5.06
N ARG A 37 -0.31 10.04 4.54
CA ARG A 37 -0.78 11.39 4.22
C ARG A 37 -0.91 12.26 5.46
N GLU A 38 -1.48 11.73 6.55
CA GLU A 38 -1.57 12.42 7.84
C GLU A 38 -0.20 12.81 8.39
N ASN A 39 0.75 11.87 8.39
CA ASN A 39 2.10 12.12 8.85
C ASN A 39 2.86 13.13 7.96
N LEU A 40 2.59 13.12 6.65
CA LEU A 40 3.10 14.14 5.73
C LEU A 40 2.57 15.55 6.05
N HIS A 41 1.29 15.67 6.36
CA HIS A 41 0.69 16.97 6.71
C HIS A 41 1.21 17.54 8.04
N LYS A 42 1.63 16.68 8.97
CA LYS A 42 2.24 17.11 10.25
C LYS A 42 3.63 17.72 10.06
N VAL A 43 4.32 17.40 8.97
CA VAL A 43 5.62 17.98 8.64
C VAL A 43 5.42 19.18 7.74
N LYS A 44 5.48 20.39 8.32
CA LYS A 44 5.21 21.66 7.61
C LYS A 44 6.16 21.94 6.45
N VAL A 45 7.42 21.49 6.52
CA VAL A 45 8.44 21.72 5.49
C VAL A 45 9.27 20.45 5.32
N ILE A 46 9.26 19.90 4.12
CA ILE A 46 10.14 18.79 3.73
C ILE A 46 11.38 19.39 3.09
N THR A 47 12.51 19.33 3.78
CA THR A 47 13.80 19.91 3.32
C THR A 47 14.63 18.86 2.57
N HIS A 48 14.59 17.59 3.01
CA HIS A 48 15.37 16.50 2.45
C HIS A 48 14.51 15.29 2.06
N THR A 49 14.95 14.55 1.03
CA THR A 49 14.29 13.34 0.54
C THR A 49 14.24 12.23 1.59
N ASP A 50 15.21 12.18 2.50
CA ASP A 50 15.31 11.16 3.55
C ASP A 50 14.17 11.29 4.57
N GLN A 51 13.66 12.51 4.78
CA GLN A 51 12.48 12.74 5.63
C GLN A 51 11.23 12.04 5.10
N ILE A 52 11.13 11.81 3.78
CA ILE A 52 10.01 11.06 3.18
C ILE A 52 10.10 9.58 3.59
N ASP A 53 11.30 8.99 3.61
CA ASP A 53 11.48 7.60 4.05
C ASP A 53 11.14 7.42 5.53
N ASP A 54 11.57 8.35 6.37
CA ASP A 54 11.25 8.32 7.80
C ASP A 54 9.73 8.41 8.03
N ILE A 55 9.04 9.27 7.28
CA ILE A 55 7.58 9.41 7.35
C ILE A 55 6.91 8.12 6.89
N VAL A 56 7.35 7.53 5.77
CA VAL A 56 6.82 6.28 5.24
C VAL A 56 7.03 5.14 6.25
N ASN A 57 8.26 4.95 6.73
CA ASN A 57 8.59 3.89 7.69
C ASN A 57 7.82 4.04 9.00
N ARG A 58 7.70 5.26 9.51
CA ARG A 58 6.91 5.56 10.70
C ARG A 58 5.44 5.24 10.49
N SER A 59 4.89 5.58 9.33
CA SER A 59 3.49 5.31 8.99
C SER A 59 3.22 3.81 8.90
N ILE A 60 4.10 3.04 8.25
CA ILE A 60 4.02 1.58 8.20
C ILE A 60 4.00 0.99 9.61
N ARG A 61 4.94 1.39 10.46
CA ARG A 61 5.00 0.89 11.84
C ARG A 61 3.74 1.19 12.65
N GLN A 62 3.11 2.35 12.42
CA GLN A 62 1.89 2.76 13.12
C GLN A 62 0.65 1.98 12.66
N THR A 63 0.59 1.61 11.37
CA THR A 63 -0.55 0.85 10.82
C THR A 63 -0.38 -0.66 10.90
N MET A 64 0.86 -1.15 11.01
CA MET A 64 1.18 -2.58 10.97
C MET A 64 0.43 -3.39 12.04
N THR A 65 0.37 -2.91 13.28
CA THR A 65 -0.37 -3.59 14.35
C THR A 65 -1.85 -3.70 14.01
N ARG A 66 -2.45 -2.66 13.44
CA ARG A 66 -3.86 -2.66 13.03
C ARG A 66 -4.09 -3.64 11.89
N SER A 67 -3.27 -3.60 10.84
CA SER A 67 -3.37 -4.50 9.69
C SER A 67 -3.20 -5.96 10.11
N ILE A 68 -2.21 -6.27 10.94
CA ILE A 68 -1.99 -7.62 11.47
C ILE A 68 -3.19 -8.09 12.28
N ASN A 69 -3.70 -7.29 13.21
CA ASN A 69 -4.84 -7.68 14.04
C ASN A 69 -6.11 -7.90 13.19
N THR A 70 -6.38 -7.04 12.21
CA THR A 70 -7.53 -7.19 11.32
C THR A 70 -7.44 -8.48 10.52
N VAL A 71 -6.27 -8.79 9.96
CA VAL A 71 -6.08 -10.02 9.20
C VAL A 71 -6.12 -11.25 10.10
N LEU A 72 -5.52 -11.18 11.29
CA LEU A 72 -5.55 -12.29 12.23
C LEU A 72 -6.98 -12.68 12.62
N THR A 73 -7.85 -11.71 12.88
CA THR A 73 -9.26 -12.00 13.20
C THR A 73 -9.99 -12.68 12.03
N VAL A 74 -9.77 -12.19 10.81
CA VAL A 74 -10.38 -12.80 9.61
C VAL A 74 -9.81 -14.19 9.35
N VAL A 75 -8.50 -14.38 9.51
CA VAL A 75 -7.85 -15.69 9.34
C VAL A 75 -8.42 -16.71 10.33
N VAL A 76 -8.62 -16.34 11.61
CA VAL A 76 -9.23 -17.23 12.61
C VAL A 76 -10.64 -17.68 12.16
N VAL A 77 -11.45 -16.76 11.66
CA VAL A 77 -12.79 -17.08 11.15
C VAL A 77 -12.71 -18.02 9.94
N VAL A 78 -11.86 -17.69 8.96
CA VAL A 78 -11.70 -18.50 7.73
C VAL A 78 -11.17 -19.90 8.05
N VAL A 79 -10.21 -20.02 8.97
CA VAL A 79 -9.69 -21.32 9.43
C VAL A 79 -10.79 -22.12 10.14
N SER A 80 -11.60 -21.46 10.96
CA SER A 80 -12.74 -22.13 11.62
C SER A 80 -13.74 -22.68 10.59
N ILE A 81 -14.05 -21.91 9.53
CA ILE A 81 -14.91 -22.35 8.44
C ILE A 81 -14.26 -23.53 7.68
N LEU A 82 -12.93 -23.50 7.50
CA LEU A 82 -12.20 -24.54 6.77
C LEU A 82 -12.19 -25.87 7.52
N ILE A 83 -12.20 -25.85 8.86
CA ILE A 83 -12.22 -27.05 9.71
C ILE A 83 -13.64 -27.57 9.93
N LEU A 84 -14.60 -26.67 10.18
CA LEU A 84 -15.97 -27.01 10.59
C LEU A 84 -16.99 -26.92 9.46
N GLY A 85 -16.62 -26.30 8.33
CA GLY A 85 -17.51 -26.02 7.21
C GLY A 85 -17.78 -27.22 6.32
N ALA A 86 -18.83 -27.09 5.51
CA ALA A 86 -19.18 -28.11 4.52
C ALA A 86 -18.14 -28.18 3.38
N PRO A 87 -17.96 -29.33 2.73
CA PRO A 87 -17.03 -29.50 1.61
C PRO A 87 -17.21 -28.48 0.47
N THR A 88 -18.44 -28.02 0.26
CA THR A 88 -18.78 -27.01 -0.75
C THR A 88 -18.14 -25.64 -0.50
N ILE A 89 -17.80 -25.31 0.73
CA ILE A 89 -17.21 -24.02 1.12
C ILE A 89 -15.67 -24.12 1.22
N PHE A 90 -15.12 -25.33 1.12
CA PHE A 90 -13.70 -25.58 1.30
C PHE A 90 -12.84 -24.76 0.31
N ASN A 91 -13.13 -24.82 -0.99
CA ASN A 91 -12.39 -24.12 -2.04
C ASN A 91 -12.44 -22.60 -1.87
N PHE A 92 -13.61 -22.07 -1.47
CA PHE A 92 -13.79 -20.66 -1.14
C PHE A 92 -12.90 -20.22 0.04
N SER A 93 -12.96 -20.97 1.15
CA SER A 93 -12.19 -20.67 2.36
C SER A 93 -10.68 -20.76 2.13
N LEU A 94 -10.25 -21.76 1.36
CA LEU A 94 -8.85 -21.94 1.00
C LEU A 94 -8.35 -20.77 0.14
N ALA A 95 -9.13 -20.35 -0.86
CA ALA A 95 -8.82 -19.20 -1.70
C ALA A 95 -8.71 -17.92 -0.87
N LEU A 96 -9.67 -17.69 0.03
CA LEU A 96 -9.65 -16.56 0.95
C LEU A 96 -8.41 -16.55 1.83
N LEU A 97 -8.05 -17.67 2.45
CA LEU A 97 -6.89 -17.75 3.33
C LEU A 97 -5.59 -17.38 2.61
N ILE A 98 -5.35 -18.00 1.46
CA ILE A 98 -4.15 -17.75 0.65
C ILE A 98 -4.13 -16.30 0.17
N GLY A 99 -5.26 -15.80 -0.30
CA GLY A 99 -5.39 -14.46 -0.84
C GLY A 99 -5.24 -13.36 0.20
N LEU A 100 -5.80 -13.53 1.40
CA LEU A 100 -5.66 -12.59 2.51
C LEU A 100 -4.20 -12.48 2.95
N LEU A 101 -3.52 -13.59 3.17
CA LEU A 101 -2.10 -13.59 3.55
C LEU A 101 -1.23 -12.92 2.48
N SER A 102 -1.44 -13.25 1.21
CA SER A 102 -0.73 -12.65 0.09
C SER A 102 -1.03 -11.15 -0.06
N GLY A 103 -2.30 -10.76 0.09
CA GLY A 103 -2.77 -9.36 -0.04
C GLY A 103 -2.16 -8.44 0.99
N VAL A 104 -2.11 -8.84 2.26
CA VAL A 104 -1.48 -8.06 3.34
C VAL A 104 0.02 -7.90 3.10
N PHE A 105 0.69 -8.98 2.75
CA PHE A 105 2.12 -8.93 2.44
C PHE A 105 2.39 -7.94 1.29
N SER A 106 1.62 -8.04 0.20
CA SER A 106 1.74 -7.14 -0.95
C SER A 106 1.44 -5.68 -0.60
N SER A 107 0.40 -5.42 0.19
CA SER A 107 0.02 -4.06 0.60
C SER A 107 1.13 -3.38 1.40
N ILE A 108 1.66 -4.03 2.42
CA ILE A 108 2.65 -3.45 3.33
C ILE A 108 4.04 -3.36 2.67
N PHE A 109 4.51 -4.44 2.05
CA PHE A 109 5.90 -4.53 1.58
C PHE A 109 6.12 -4.03 0.15
N ILE A 110 5.07 -3.92 -0.66
CA ILE A 110 5.20 -3.49 -2.06
C ILE A 110 4.56 -2.13 -2.28
N ALA A 111 3.28 -1.95 -1.94
CA ALA A 111 2.53 -0.76 -2.31
C ALA A 111 3.06 0.50 -1.62
N VAL A 112 3.37 0.44 -0.33
CA VAL A 112 3.78 1.62 0.44
C VAL A 112 5.21 2.08 0.10
N PRO A 113 6.23 1.22 0.04
CA PRO A 113 7.56 1.62 -0.44
C PRO A 113 7.55 2.15 -1.87
N LEU A 114 6.77 1.54 -2.76
CA LEU A 114 6.63 1.99 -4.13
C LEU A 114 6.08 3.42 -4.21
N TRP A 115 5.04 3.72 -3.43
CA TRP A 115 4.51 5.07 -3.30
C TRP A 115 5.56 6.06 -2.77
N GLY A 116 6.34 5.67 -1.77
CA GLY A 116 7.45 6.48 -1.24
C GLY A 116 8.46 6.86 -2.33
N MET A 117 8.84 5.89 -3.18
CA MET A 117 9.73 6.13 -4.32
C MET A 117 9.13 7.11 -5.33
N PHE A 118 7.86 6.97 -5.68
CA PHE A 118 7.17 7.91 -6.57
C PHE A 118 7.13 9.32 -5.99
N LYS A 119 6.84 9.46 -4.71
CA LYS A 119 6.78 10.75 -4.02
C LYS A 119 8.14 11.45 -3.99
N LYS A 120 9.23 10.69 -3.74
CA LYS A 120 10.61 11.21 -3.83
C LYS A 120 10.94 11.74 -5.22
N ARG A 121 10.57 11.01 -6.26
CA ARG A 121 10.79 11.46 -7.65
C ARG A 121 10.05 12.77 -7.94
N GLN A 122 8.79 12.89 -7.52
CA GLN A 122 8.02 14.12 -7.66
C GLN A 122 8.67 15.28 -6.90
N PHE A 123 9.08 15.06 -5.66
CA PHE A 123 9.73 16.08 -4.83
C PHE A 123 11.03 16.59 -5.47
N LYS A 124 11.89 15.68 -5.96
CA LYS A 124 13.14 16.02 -6.66
C LYS A 124 12.88 16.82 -7.93
N LYS A 125 11.85 16.46 -8.71
CA LYS A 125 11.47 17.19 -9.93
C LYS A 125 10.97 18.60 -9.61
N THR A 126 10.14 18.76 -8.59
CA THR A 126 9.62 20.08 -8.16
C THR A 126 10.73 20.99 -7.63
N LYS A 127 11.68 20.42 -6.85
CA LYS A 127 12.84 21.17 -6.36
C LYS A 127 13.73 21.67 -7.50
N ASN A 128 14.01 20.82 -8.50
CA ASN A 128 14.77 21.20 -9.69
C ASN A 128 14.09 22.32 -10.49
N ASN A 129 12.78 22.21 -10.71
CA ASN A 129 12.04 23.25 -11.42
C ASN A 129 12.07 24.60 -10.69
N LYS A 130 11.93 24.61 -9.36
CA LYS A 130 12.04 25.86 -8.57
C LYS A 130 13.45 26.48 -8.67
N LEU A 131 14.49 25.66 -8.69
CA LEU A 131 15.88 26.14 -8.85
C LEU A 131 16.12 26.74 -10.24
N ILE A 132 15.56 26.15 -11.28
CA ILE A 132 15.66 26.66 -12.67
C ILE A 132 14.96 28.01 -12.77
N VAL A 133 13.72 28.12 -12.31
CA VAL A 133 12.94 29.37 -12.33
C VAL A 133 13.64 30.48 -11.55
N HIS A 134 14.27 30.16 -10.39
CA HIS A 134 15.01 31.15 -9.59
C HIS A 134 16.29 31.62 -10.29
N LYS A 135 17.00 30.70 -10.98
CA LYS A 135 18.18 31.05 -11.79
C LYS A 135 17.85 31.95 -12.98
N GLU A 136 16.76 31.63 -13.71
CA GLU A 136 16.29 32.43 -14.85
C GLU A 136 15.89 33.84 -14.40
N LYS A 137 15.18 33.96 -13.26
CA LYS A 137 14.77 35.25 -12.71
C LYS A 137 15.99 36.09 -12.34
N LYS A 138 16.98 35.52 -11.67
CA LYS A 138 18.22 36.22 -11.29
C LYS A 138 19.01 36.64 -12.52
N SER A 139 19.13 35.83 -13.57
CA SER A 139 19.79 36.15 -14.82
C SER A 139 19.09 37.27 -15.60
N ASN A 140 17.75 37.33 -15.56
CA ASN A 140 17.02 38.43 -16.19
C ASN A 140 17.15 39.74 -15.42
N ASP A 141 17.14 39.70 -14.08
CA ASP A 141 17.31 40.89 -13.24
C ASP A 141 18.71 41.50 -13.44
N GLU A 142 19.75 40.67 -13.60
CA GLU A 142 21.13 41.16 -13.92
C GLU A 142 21.25 41.81 -15.32
N LYS A 143 20.48 41.32 -16.31
CA LYS A 143 20.46 41.88 -17.67
C LYS A 143 19.72 43.20 -17.78
N ILE A 144 18.85 43.55 -16.85
CA ILE A 144 18.07 44.79 -16.83
C ILE A 144 18.88 45.93 -16.16
N LEU A 145 19.92 45.60 -15.40
CA LEU A 145 20.77 46.54 -14.65
C LEU A 145 22.02 47.00 -15.44
N VAL A 146 22.20 46.51 -16.67
CA VAL A 146 23.25 46.91 -17.62
C VAL A 146 22.62 47.63 -18.80
#